data_b85169a1246c9cc72a49c49eecf15965
#
_entry.id   b85169a1246c9cc72a49c49eecf15965
#
_cell.length_a   1.000
_cell.length_b   1.000
_cell.length_c   1.000
_cell.angle_alpha   90.00
_cell.angle_beta   90.00
_cell.angle_gamma   90.00
#
_symmetry.space_group_name_H-M   'P 1'
#
loop_
_entity.id
_entity.type
_entity.pdbx_description
1 polymer ?
#
loop_
_entity_poly.entity_id
_entity_poly.type
_entity_poly.pdbx_seq_one_letter_code
_entity_poly.pdbx_strand_id
1 'polypeptide(L)'
;MQFMLYLTLLGVLGTTMGMNETTRRQANVTTEEGEVQQCSNCEFREQSRQMRLHNIRSQILSILRLEQAPNISREMIRQLLPKAPPLTQLIDQYEHRVEDEERATTETIITMAKPGPMSQQDGIPSCCFFNLSPKIRPNNILHAQLWVHLRPADTVTTVFLQISRIKATTEGNSRIRILSLKINVASGASSWQSVDINQLLKTWLRQPETHYGLEIKAYDSKGQDLAVTVAELGEEGLQPFVEVKILENLKRSRRASSLDCDEESSETRCCRYPLTVDFEAFGWDWIIAPKRYKANYCSGECEYMHLQKYPHTHLVNKANPRGTTGPCCTPTKMSPINMLYFNRMEQIIYGKIPSMVVDHCGCS
;
A
#
# COMPACT_ATOMS: atom_id res chain seq x y z
N MET A 1 -45.49 36.79 31.79
CA MET A 1 -46.60 36.00 32.38
C MET A 1 -45.92 34.79 32.97
N GLN A 2 -45.58 34.82 34.28
CA GLN A 2 -46.40 34.32 35.37
C GLN A 2 -46.59 32.80 35.26
N PHE A 3 -46.29 31.92 36.24
CA PHE A 3 -46.30 31.97 37.72
C PHE A 3 -45.47 30.75 38.16
N MET A 4 -44.50 30.82 39.07
CA MET A 4 -44.66 30.69 40.54
C MET A 4 -45.09 29.28 41.02
N LEU A 5 -44.17 28.60 41.71
CA LEU A 5 -44.02 28.53 43.18
C LEU A 5 -44.87 27.42 43.86
N TYR A 6 -44.20 26.61 44.69
CA TYR A 6 -44.45 26.25 46.10
C TYR A 6 -43.74 24.95 46.41
N LEU A 7 -42.68 24.81 47.18
CA LEU A 7 -42.44 25.00 48.61
C LEU A 7 -43.41 24.26 49.53
N THR A 8 -42.91 23.34 50.33
CA THR A 8 -43.00 23.16 51.81
C THR A 8 -42.60 21.75 52.17
N LEU A 9 -41.59 21.49 52.96
CA LEU A 9 -41.23 21.71 54.35
C LEU A 9 -41.88 20.73 55.36
N LEU A 10 -41.03 20.26 56.31
CA LEU A 10 -41.25 19.72 57.65
C LEU A 10 -41.52 18.22 57.72
N GLY A 11 -40.94 17.49 58.63
CA GLY A 11 -40.16 17.70 59.87
C GLY A 11 -40.02 16.33 60.53
N VAL A 12 -38.94 16.07 61.14
CA VAL A 12 -38.50 16.21 62.53
C VAL A 12 -38.86 15.03 63.46
N LEU A 13 -37.82 14.55 64.13
CA LEU A 13 -37.74 13.87 65.45
C LEU A 13 -38.25 12.41 65.53
N GLY A 14 -37.60 11.52 66.17
CA GLY A 14 -36.61 11.54 67.22
C GLY A 14 -36.36 10.17 67.85
N THR A 15 -35.20 10.05 68.44
CA THR A 15 -34.90 9.36 69.72
C THR A 15 -35.16 7.85 69.78
N THR A 16 -34.40 7.00 70.32
CA THR A 16 -33.29 6.85 71.27
C THR A 16 -33.04 5.35 71.51
N MET A 17 -31.79 5.01 71.79
CA MET A 17 -31.29 4.01 72.77
C MET A 17 -31.70 2.53 72.62
N GLY A 18 -30.69 1.68 72.68
CA GLY A 18 -30.75 0.37 73.29
C GLY A 18 -29.58 -0.57 72.81
N MET A 19 -28.56 -0.61 73.66
CA MET A 19 -27.49 -1.62 73.67
C MET A 19 -28.03 -3.05 73.73
N ASN A 20 -27.50 -4.04 73.05
CA ASN A 20 -26.77 -5.12 73.73
C ASN A 20 -26.12 -6.08 72.72
N GLU A 21 -24.95 -6.56 73.08
CA GLU A 21 -24.12 -7.61 72.48
C GLU A 21 -24.87 -8.92 72.33
N THR A 22 -24.54 -9.66 71.23
CA THR A 22 -24.01 -11.05 71.35
C THR A 22 -23.57 -11.58 70.01
N THR A 23 -22.36 -11.99 69.99
CA THR A 23 -21.59 -12.83 69.07
C THR A 23 -22.39 -13.85 68.27
N ARG A 24 -22.27 -13.80 66.92
CA ARG A 24 -22.24 -15.03 66.09
C ARG A 24 -21.49 -14.80 64.75
N ARG A 25 -20.40 -15.53 64.59
CA ARG A 25 -19.66 -15.69 63.35
C ARG A 25 -20.58 -16.19 62.23
N GLN A 26 -20.68 -15.43 61.18
CA GLN A 26 -21.06 -15.96 59.87
C GLN A 26 -20.19 -15.32 58.81
N ALA A 27 -19.64 -16.17 57.96
CA ALA A 27 -18.74 -15.83 56.87
C ALA A 27 -19.41 -14.85 55.89
N ASN A 28 -18.86 -13.66 55.77
CA ASN A 28 -19.14 -12.77 54.68
C ASN A 28 -18.32 -13.19 53.48
N VAL A 29 -19.00 -13.71 52.48
CA VAL A 29 -18.53 -13.72 51.11
C VAL A 29 -18.58 -12.27 50.64
N THR A 30 -17.48 -11.56 50.75
CA THR A 30 -17.30 -10.29 50.07
C THR A 30 -17.14 -10.59 48.58
N THR A 31 -18.15 -10.30 47.80
CA THR A 31 -18.04 -10.01 46.37
C THR A 31 -17.11 -8.82 46.25
N GLU A 32 -15.86 -9.08 45.92
CA GLU A 32 -14.94 -8.08 45.39
C GLU A 32 -15.51 -7.63 44.04
N GLU A 33 -16.27 -6.56 44.01
CA GLU A 33 -16.39 -5.72 42.83
C GLU A 33 -14.98 -5.15 42.59
N GLY A 34 -14.24 -5.83 41.70
CA GLY A 34 -12.96 -5.34 41.20
C GLY A 34 -13.20 -4.02 40.48
N GLU A 35 -12.96 -2.91 41.17
CA GLU A 35 -12.68 -1.63 40.53
C GLU A 35 -11.57 -1.92 39.51
N VAL A 36 -11.94 -1.93 38.24
CA VAL A 36 -11.00 -1.88 37.11
C VAL A 36 -10.25 -0.57 37.29
N GLN A 37 -9.12 -0.63 37.95
CA GLN A 37 -8.19 0.48 38.12
C GLN A 37 -7.70 0.84 36.72
N GLN A 38 -8.36 1.83 36.14
CA GLN A 38 -8.12 2.31 34.80
C GLN A 38 -6.68 2.80 34.75
N CYS A 39 -5.82 2.00 34.07
CA CYS A 39 -4.39 2.26 34.02
C CYS A 39 -4.14 3.54 33.23
N SER A 40 -3.86 4.66 33.89
CA SER A 40 -3.59 5.96 33.27
C SER A 40 -2.44 5.87 32.23
N ASN A 41 -1.47 4.99 32.48
CA ASN A 41 -0.39 4.70 31.52
C ASN A 41 -0.92 3.94 30.29
N CYS A 42 -1.97 3.13 30.40
CA CYS A 42 -2.56 2.40 29.29
C CYS A 42 -3.31 3.35 28.34
N GLU A 43 -4.05 4.31 28.87
CA GLU A 43 -4.72 5.34 28.06
C GLU A 43 -3.71 6.21 27.31
N PHE A 44 -2.64 6.64 27.97
CA PHE A 44 -1.57 7.40 27.32
C PHE A 44 -0.88 6.60 26.22
N ARG A 45 -0.62 5.31 26.42
CA ARG A 45 -0.04 4.43 25.40
C ARG A 45 -0.97 4.28 24.20
N GLU A 46 -2.27 4.09 24.44
CA GLU A 46 -3.23 3.95 23.33
C GLU A 46 -3.41 5.25 22.55
N GLN A 47 -3.50 6.41 23.21
CA GLN A 47 -3.51 7.70 22.54
C GLN A 47 -2.25 7.93 21.71
N SER A 48 -1.09 7.60 22.28
CA SER A 48 0.20 7.68 21.59
C SER A 48 0.24 6.75 20.36
N ARG A 49 -0.32 5.54 20.47
CA ARG A 49 -0.45 4.58 19.37
C ARG A 49 -1.34 5.13 18.26
N GLN A 50 -2.50 5.67 18.57
CA GLN A 50 -3.41 6.26 17.58
C GLN A 50 -2.77 7.43 16.85
N MET A 51 -2.06 8.30 17.58
CA MET A 51 -1.33 9.42 16.98
C MET A 51 -0.22 8.92 16.03
N ARG A 52 0.50 7.86 16.40
CA ARG A 52 1.54 7.26 15.54
C ARG A 52 0.94 6.66 14.26
N LEU A 53 -0.18 5.94 14.38
CA LEU A 53 -0.90 5.38 13.21
C LEU A 53 -1.39 6.49 12.27
N HIS A 54 -1.89 7.59 12.83
CA HIS A 54 -2.28 8.76 12.05
C HIS A 54 -1.08 9.38 11.30
N ASN A 55 0.06 9.52 11.98
CA ASN A 55 1.28 10.04 11.37
C ASN A 55 1.81 9.11 10.25
N ILE A 56 1.82 7.79 10.49
CA ILE A 56 2.21 6.80 9.47
C ILE A 56 1.31 6.92 8.25
N ARG A 57 -0.01 7.03 8.45
CA ARG A 57 -0.98 7.24 7.36
C ARG A 57 -0.62 8.47 6.51
N SER A 58 -0.34 9.60 7.14
CA SER A 58 0.04 10.84 6.45
C SER A 58 1.38 10.72 5.74
N GLN A 59 2.36 10.05 6.36
CA GLN A 59 3.67 9.82 5.77
C GLN A 59 3.61 8.92 4.53
N ILE A 60 2.82 7.84 4.56
CA ILE A 60 2.65 6.96 3.40
C ILE A 60 2.11 7.74 2.20
N LEU A 61 1.05 8.53 2.39
CA LEU A 61 0.51 9.37 1.33
C LEU A 61 1.56 10.35 0.79
N SER A 62 2.33 10.98 1.67
CA SER A 62 3.41 11.90 1.29
C SER A 62 4.51 11.21 0.47
N ILE A 63 4.98 10.04 0.91
CA ILE A 63 6.01 9.25 0.20
C ILE A 63 5.51 8.84 -1.19
N LEU A 64 4.24 8.42 -1.28
CA LEU A 64 3.61 8.04 -2.55
C LEU A 64 3.21 9.24 -3.40
N ARG A 65 3.41 10.49 -2.91
CA ARG A 65 3.01 11.75 -3.53
C ARG A 65 1.51 11.80 -3.83
N LEU A 66 0.72 11.29 -2.88
CA LEU A 66 -0.73 11.30 -2.93
C LEU A 66 -1.23 12.34 -1.93
N GLU A 67 -2.05 13.29 -2.36
CA GLU A 67 -2.71 14.25 -1.46
C GLU A 67 -3.82 13.58 -0.65
N GLN A 68 -4.47 12.59 -1.28
CA GLN A 68 -5.54 11.79 -0.69
C GLN A 68 -5.42 10.34 -1.14
N ALA A 69 -5.96 9.41 -0.34
CA ALA A 69 -6.07 8.02 -0.73
C ALA A 69 -6.89 7.88 -2.03
N PRO A 70 -6.49 7.04 -2.99
CA PRO A 70 -7.29 6.74 -4.15
C PRO A 70 -8.68 6.21 -3.75
N ASN A 71 -9.73 6.76 -4.36
CA ASN A 71 -11.10 6.29 -4.13
C ASN A 71 -11.41 5.11 -5.05
N ILE A 72 -10.87 3.95 -4.71
CA ILE A 72 -11.05 2.71 -5.47
C ILE A 72 -11.80 1.72 -4.57
N SER A 73 -13.02 1.36 -4.98
CA SER A 73 -13.85 0.41 -4.25
C SER A 73 -13.34 -1.02 -4.42
N ARG A 74 -13.69 -1.90 -3.49
CA ARG A 74 -13.38 -3.34 -3.59
C ARG A 74 -13.91 -3.98 -4.88
N GLU A 75 -15.03 -3.50 -5.37
CA GLU A 75 -15.61 -3.99 -6.62
C GLU A 75 -14.76 -3.58 -7.82
N MET A 76 -14.33 -2.30 -7.87
CA MET A 76 -13.39 -1.85 -8.91
C MET A 76 -12.08 -2.62 -8.88
N ILE A 77 -11.55 -2.95 -7.69
CA ILE A 77 -10.33 -3.74 -7.56
C ILE A 77 -10.46 -5.09 -8.26
N ARG A 78 -11.59 -5.79 -8.07
CA ARG A 78 -11.82 -7.07 -8.73
C ARG A 78 -11.84 -6.98 -10.24
N GLN A 79 -12.34 -5.87 -10.79
CA GLN A 79 -12.41 -5.62 -12.22
C GLN A 79 -11.06 -5.19 -12.81
N LEU A 80 -10.30 -4.38 -12.06
CA LEU A 80 -9.02 -3.82 -12.50
C LEU A 80 -7.84 -4.77 -12.27
N LEU A 81 -8.00 -5.78 -11.41
CA LEU A 81 -6.89 -6.68 -11.06
C LEU A 81 -6.71 -7.72 -12.18
N PRO A 82 -5.59 -7.69 -12.93
CA PRO A 82 -5.35 -8.64 -14.00
C PRO A 82 -5.16 -10.05 -13.44
N LYS A 83 -5.87 -11.02 -14.02
CA LYS A 83 -5.74 -12.45 -13.71
C LYS A 83 -4.58 -13.06 -14.49
N ALA A 84 -3.39 -12.46 -14.40
CA ALA A 84 -2.25 -12.79 -15.23
C ALA A 84 -1.05 -13.28 -14.41
N PRO A 85 -0.15 -14.11 -15.00
CA PRO A 85 1.00 -14.66 -14.29
C PRO A 85 1.90 -13.64 -13.59
N PRO A 86 2.20 -12.45 -14.15
CA PRO A 86 3.06 -11.48 -13.48
C PRO A 86 2.54 -11.03 -12.12
N LEU A 87 1.21 -10.85 -12.00
CA LEU A 87 0.62 -10.38 -10.74
C LEU A 87 0.60 -11.48 -9.69
N THR A 88 0.23 -12.71 -10.06
CA THR A 88 0.29 -13.86 -9.14
C THR A 88 1.71 -14.09 -8.66
N GLN A 89 2.71 -14.02 -9.53
CA GLN A 89 4.12 -14.12 -9.16
C GLN A 89 4.57 -13.00 -8.21
N LEU A 90 4.10 -11.78 -8.38
CA LEU A 90 4.41 -10.67 -7.47
C LEU A 90 3.78 -10.88 -6.09
N ILE A 91 2.55 -11.40 -6.03
CA ILE A 91 1.86 -11.71 -4.77
C ILE A 91 2.57 -12.88 -4.08
N ASP A 92 2.86 -13.97 -4.78
CA ASP A 92 3.57 -15.14 -4.25
C ASP A 92 4.98 -14.77 -3.74
N GLN A 93 5.70 -13.92 -4.47
CA GLN A 93 7.00 -13.40 -4.03
C GLN A 93 6.90 -12.58 -2.75
N TYR A 94 5.77 -11.92 -2.50
CA TYR A 94 5.53 -11.21 -1.27
C TYR A 94 5.38 -12.16 -0.08
N GLU A 95 4.62 -13.24 -0.23
CA GLU A 95 4.38 -14.22 0.84
C GLU A 95 5.66 -15.02 1.21
N HIS A 96 6.59 -15.20 0.27
CA HIS A 96 7.80 -16.00 0.45
C HIS A 96 9.09 -15.20 0.71
N ARG A 97 9.10 -13.87 0.58
CA ARG A 97 10.29 -13.05 0.83
C ARG A 97 10.38 -12.55 2.26
N VAL A 98 10.97 -13.39 3.10
CA VAL A 98 11.74 -12.95 4.27
C VAL A 98 13.18 -12.76 3.78
N GLU A 99 13.66 -11.50 3.83
CA GLU A 99 15.08 -11.13 3.81
C GLU A 99 15.92 -11.47 2.56
N ASP A 100 15.87 -10.61 1.53
CA ASP A 100 17.03 -10.37 0.68
C ASP A 100 17.34 -8.86 0.66
N GLU A 101 18.32 -8.48 1.46
CA GLU A 101 18.87 -7.13 1.54
C GLU A 101 19.71 -6.79 0.29
N GLU A 102 19.61 -5.54 -0.15
CA GLU A 102 20.62 -4.79 -0.90
C GLU A 102 20.83 -5.15 -2.38
N ARG A 103 19.79 -5.16 -3.20
CA ARG A 103 19.96 -4.99 -4.66
C ARG A 103 19.19 -3.77 -5.14
N ALA A 104 19.68 -3.18 -6.25
CA ALA A 104 19.03 -2.04 -6.91
C ALA A 104 17.52 -2.25 -6.93
N THR A 105 16.77 -1.32 -6.34
CA THR A 105 15.34 -1.47 -6.20
C THR A 105 14.69 -1.31 -7.56
N THR A 106 13.94 -2.30 -7.92
CA THR A 106 13.11 -2.25 -9.13
C THR A 106 11.67 -2.01 -8.71
N GLU A 107 10.98 -1.16 -9.45
CA GLU A 107 9.54 -0.94 -9.34
C GLU A 107 8.86 -1.52 -10.58
N THR A 108 7.78 -2.27 -10.40
CA THR A 108 6.95 -2.77 -11.50
C THR A 108 5.66 -1.97 -11.56
N ILE A 109 5.33 -1.45 -12.73
CA ILE A 109 4.12 -0.66 -12.99
C ILE A 109 3.28 -1.42 -13.99
N ILE A 110 2.04 -1.73 -13.62
CA ILE A 110 1.07 -2.41 -14.48
C ILE A 110 -0.04 -1.43 -14.84
N THR A 111 -0.29 -1.26 -16.14
CA THR A 111 -1.30 -0.35 -16.67
C THR A 111 -2.25 -1.12 -17.57
N MET A 112 -3.55 -1.16 -17.20
CA MET A 112 -4.60 -1.79 -18.01
C MET A 112 -4.91 -0.97 -19.26
N ALA A 113 -5.31 -1.67 -20.32
CA ALA A 113 -5.82 -1.03 -21.52
C ALA A 113 -7.13 -0.29 -21.23
N LYS A 114 -7.26 0.89 -21.82
CA LYS A 114 -8.50 1.70 -21.81
C LYS A 114 -8.92 2.01 -23.24
N PRO A 115 -10.20 2.35 -23.50
CA PRO A 115 -10.61 2.88 -24.80
C PRO A 115 -9.77 4.12 -25.16
N GLY A 116 -9.28 4.17 -26.38
CA GLY A 116 -8.46 5.29 -26.86
C GLY A 116 -9.27 6.56 -27.13
N PRO A 117 -8.62 7.74 -27.14
CA PRO A 117 -9.28 9.02 -27.39
C PRO A 117 -9.91 9.13 -28.79
N MET A 118 -9.47 8.30 -29.73
CA MET A 118 -9.97 8.25 -31.11
C MET A 118 -11.08 7.21 -31.34
N SER A 119 -11.51 6.51 -30.31
CA SER A 119 -12.53 5.45 -30.39
C SER A 119 -13.91 5.93 -30.82
N GLN A 120 -14.19 7.24 -30.72
CA GLN A 120 -15.51 7.80 -30.98
C GLN A 120 -15.71 8.29 -32.43
N GLN A 121 -14.64 8.49 -33.20
CA GLN A 121 -14.76 9.13 -34.53
C GLN A 121 -14.98 8.16 -35.70
N ASP A 122 -14.48 6.93 -35.61
CA ASP A 122 -14.49 5.99 -36.76
C ASP A 122 -15.40 4.77 -36.60
N GLY A 123 -16.23 4.70 -35.51
CA GLY A 123 -17.12 3.56 -35.27
C GLY A 123 -16.43 2.21 -35.02
N ILE A 124 -15.10 2.19 -35.01
CA ILE A 124 -14.29 1.00 -34.73
C ILE A 124 -13.75 1.15 -33.31
N PRO A 125 -14.11 0.25 -32.39
CA PRO A 125 -13.53 0.29 -31.05
C PRO A 125 -12.02 0.06 -31.14
N SER A 126 -11.22 1.14 -31.13
CA SER A 126 -9.78 1.00 -30.91
C SER A 126 -9.58 0.74 -29.43
N CYS A 127 -9.33 -0.49 -29.11
CA CYS A 127 -9.09 -0.85 -27.73
C CYS A 127 -7.79 -0.32 -27.21
N CYS A 128 -7.08 -0.31 -26.65
CA CYS A 128 -5.76 -0.48 -26.07
C CYS A 128 -4.95 0.80 -26.08
N PHE A 129 -5.49 1.82 -25.45
CA PHE A 129 -4.74 2.98 -25.00
C PHE A 129 -4.22 2.71 -23.57
N PHE A 130 -2.94 3.09 -23.31
CA PHE A 130 -2.29 2.88 -22.02
C PHE A 130 -1.86 4.22 -21.44
N ASN A 131 -2.36 4.56 -20.26
CA ASN A 131 -2.02 5.79 -19.59
C ASN A 131 -0.67 5.63 -18.87
N LEU A 132 0.41 6.14 -19.44
CA LEU A 132 1.77 5.93 -18.93
C LEU A 132 2.06 6.76 -17.68
N SER A 133 2.63 6.13 -16.65
CA SER A 133 3.02 6.81 -15.41
C SER A 133 4.18 7.78 -15.65
N PRO A 134 4.15 9.01 -15.06
CA PRO A 134 5.27 9.95 -15.11
C PRO A 134 6.57 9.44 -14.51
N LYS A 135 6.52 8.37 -13.70
CA LYS A 135 7.71 7.69 -13.16
C LYS A 135 8.49 6.96 -14.22
N ILE A 136 7.85 6.54 -15.33
CA ILE A 136 8.48 5.82 -16.43
C ILE A 136 9.23 6.82 -17.29
N ARG A 137 10.54 6.63 -17.41
CA ARG A 137 11.43 7.45 -18.25
C ARG A 137 12.21 6.56 -19.20
N PRO A 138 12.59 7.04 -20.39
CA PRO A 138 13.34 6.21 -21.37
C PRO A 138 14.60 5.57 -20.81
N ASN A 139 15.24 6.22 -19.82
CA ASN A 139 16.53 5.81 -19.24
C ASN A 139 16.40 4.87 -18.04
N ASN A 140 15.22 4.73 -17.43
CA ASN A 140 15.04 3.87 -16.26
C ASN A 140 14.30 2.55 -16.57
N ILE A 141 13.86 2.35 -17.81
CA ILE A 141 13.16 1.13 -18.22
C ILE A 141 14.15 -0.03 -18.33
N LEU A 142 13.93 -1.06 -17.53
CA LEU A 142 14.63 -2.33 -17.62
C LEU A 142 13.94 -3.28 -18.60
N HIS A 143 12.62 -3.36 -18.51
CA HIS A 143 11.79 -4.27 -19.27
C HIS A 143 10.39 -3.71 -19.45
N ALA A 144 9.78 -3.95 -20.63
CA ALA A 144 8.39 -3.57 -20.90
C ALA A 144 7.71 -4.64 -21.74
N GLN A 145 6.63 -5.20 -21.22
CA GLN A 145 5.84 -6.25 -21.89
C GLN A 145 4.38 -5.84 -22.03
N LEU A 146 3.82 -6.14 -23.20
CA LEU A 146 2.38 -6.13 -23.43
C LEU A 146 1.85 -7.55 -23.23
N TRP A 147 0.87 -7.69 -22.36
CA TRP A 147 0.19 -8.95 -22.08
C TRP A 147 -1.17 -8.97 -22.75
N VAL A 148 -1.46 -10.03 -23.48
CA VAL A 148 -2.71 -10.26 -24.23
C VAL A 148 -3.25 -11.63 -23.87
N HIS A 149 -4.51 -11.69 -23.47
CA HIS A 149 -5.20 -12.95 -23.20
C HIS A 149 -5.90 -13.44 -24.47
N LEU A 150 -5.72 -14.73 -24.78
CA LEU A 150 -6.40 -15.42 -25.88
C LEU A 150 -7.51 -16.30 -25.33
N ARG A 151 -8.72 -16.17 -25.94
CA ARG A 151 -9.85 -17.06 -25.65
C ARG A 151 -9.51 -18.49 -26.03
N PRO A 152 -10.13 -19.49 -25.40
CA PRO A 152 -9.93 -20.89 -25.77
C PRO A 152 -10.41 -21.13 -27.20
N ALA A 153 -9.67 -21.93 -27.95
CA ALA A 153 -10.07 -22.40 -29.26
C ALA A 153 -10.75 -23.78 -29.16
N ASP A 154 -11.75 -24.08 -29.98
CA ASP A 154 -12.44 -25.37 -29.99
C ASP A 154 -11.53 -26.54 -30.37
N THR A 155 -10.54 -26.27 -31.20
CA THR A 155 -9.58 -27.25 -31.71
C THR A 155 -8.17 -26.73 -31.57
N VAL A 156 -7.16 -27.62 -31.57
CA VAL A 156 -5.77 -27.23 -31.68
C VAL A 156 -5.59 -26.40 -32.96
N THR A 157 -5.20 -25.16 -32.82
CA THR A 157 -5.09 -24.23 -33.95
C THR A 157 -3.86 -23.35 -33.84
N THR A 158 -3.45 -22.84 -35.00
CA THR A 158 -2.42 -21.81 -35.06
C THR A 158 -3.10 -20.44 -35.09
N VAL A 159 -2.71 -19.57 -34.17
CA VAL A 159 -3.21 -18.20 -34.04
C VAL A 159 -2.14 -17.23 -34.47
N PHE A 160 -2.52 -16.22 -35.25
CA PHE A 160 -1.65 -15.13 -35.67
C PHE A 160 -1.99 -13.89 -34.84
N LEU A 161 -1.20 -13.64 -33.80
CA LEU A 161 -1.30 -12.41 -32.99
C LEU A 161 -0.67 -11.26 -33.76
N GLN A 162 -1.47 -10.24 -34.07
CA GLN A 162 -1.05 -9.03 -34.78
C GLN A 162 -1.23 -7.82 -33.89
N ILE A 163 -0.18 -7.02 -33.77
CA ILE A 163 -0.19 -5.76 -33.04
C ILE A 163 0.14 -4.63 -33.99
N SER A 164 -0.73 -3.66 -34.08
CA SER A 164 -0.58 -2.48 -34.92
C SER A 164 -0.67 -1.22 -34.07
N ARG A 165 0.23 -0.26 -34.30
CA ARG A 165 0.08 1.08 -33.73
C ARG A 165 -0.90 1.91 -34.55
N ILE A 166 -1.69 2.71 -33.89
CA ILE A 166 -2.60 3.65 -34.53
C ILE A 166 -1.82 4.94 -34.79
N LYS A 167 -1.98 5.51 -35.98
CA LYS A 167 -1.41 6.79 -36.39
C LYS A 167 -2.52 7.65 -36.97
N ALA A 168 -2.70 8.85 -36.42
CA ALA A 168 -3.60 9.83 -37.01
C ALA A 168 -3.02 10.33 -38.35
N THR A 169 -3.85 10.38 -39.38
CA THR A 169 -3.54 10.97 -40.68
C THR A 169 -4.64 11.95 -41.07
N THR A 170 -4.40 12.78 -42.08
CA THR A 170 -5.41 13.75 -42.58
C THR A 170 -6.63 13.09 -43.19
N GLU A 171 -6.51 11.83 -43.59
CA GLU A 171 -7.58 11.04 -44.23
C GLU A 171 -8.25 10.02 -43.28
N GLY A 172 -7.89 10.04 -41.98
CA GLY A 172 -8.40 9.10 -40.97
C GLY A 172 -7.27 8.38 -40.22
N ASN A 173 -7.60 7.29 -39.53
CA ASN A 173 -6.64 6.55 -38.72
C ASN A 173 -5.93 5.46 -39.57
N SER A 174 -4.62 5.58 -39.72
CA SER A 174 -3.77 4.55 -40.35
C SER A 174 -3.29 3.55 -39.30
N ARG A 175 -3.20 2.28 -39.68
CA ARG A 175 -2.69 1.19 -38.85
C ARG A 175 -1.36 0.72 -39.37
N ILE A 176 -0.32 0.85 -38.54
CA ILE A 176 1.03 0.40 -38.86
C ILE A 176 1.32 -0.85 -38.06
N ARG A 177 1.40 -2.00 -38.71
CA ARG A 177 1.75 -3.27 -38.07
C ARG A 177 3.15 -3.19 -37.46
N ILE A 178 3.25 -3.50 -36.16
CA ILE A 178 4.50 -3.49 -35.39
C ILE A 178 5.01 -4.92 -35.26
N LEU A 179 4.09 -5.86 -35.00
CA LEU A 179 4.42 -7.25 -34.72
C LEU A 179 3.38 -8.19 -35.32
N SER A 180 3.87 -9.35 -35.79
CA SER A 180 3.04 -10.51 -36.11
C SER A 180 3.71 -11.74 -35.51
N LEU A 181 3.02 -12.45 -34.62
CA LEU A 181 3.54 -13.61 -33.91
C LEU A 181 2.64 -14.81 -34.21
N LYS A 182 3.25 -15.96 -34.55
CA LYS A 182 2.55 -17.22 -34.73
C LYS A 182 2.58 -18.00 -33.43
N ILE A 183 1.40 -18.39 -32.93
CA ILE A 183 1.22 -19.07 -31.66
C ILE A 183 0.40 -20.34 -31.88
N ASN A 184 0.83 -21.45 -31.29
CA ASN A 184 0.04 -22.68 -31.27
C ASN A 184 -0.79 -22.72 -29.99
N VAL A 185 -2.12 -22.79 -30.11
CA VAL A 185 -3.07 -22.82 -28.99
C VAL A 185 -3.67 -24.23 -28.91
N ALA A 186 -3.64 -24.81 -27.70
CA ALA A 186 -4.26 -26.09 -27.44
C ALA A 186 -5.79 -25.95 -27.37
N SER A 187 -6.51 -27.02 -27.70
CA SER A 187 -7.97 -27.08 -27.62
C SER A 187 -8.46 -26.82 -26.20
N GLY A 188 -9.46 -25.98 -26.04
CA GLY A 188 -10.10 -25.69 -24.76
C GLY A 188 -9.26 -24.89 -23.76
N ALA A 189 -8.02 -24.53 -24.09
CA ALA A 189 -7.14 -23.77 -23.21
C ALA A 189 -7.08 -22.30 -23.59
N SER A 190 -7.37 -21.44 -22.64
CA SER A 190 -7.07 -20.01 -22.72
C SER A 190 -5.61 -19.75 -22.32
N SER A 191 -4.98 -18.74 -22.86
CA SER A 191 -3.58 -18.45 -22.53
C SER A 191 -3.23 -16.97 -22.57
N TRP A 192 -2.34 -16.56 -21.66
CA TRP A 192 -1.70 -15.27 -21.72
C TRP A 192 -0.46 -15.31 -22.64
N GLN A 193 -0.36 -14.30 -23.49
CA GLN A 193 0.78 -14.08 -24.36
C GLN A 193 1.47 -12.79 -24.01
N SER A 194 2.79 -12.79 -23.90
CA SER A 194 3.58 -11.59 -23.62
C SER A 194 4.40 -11.20 -24.84
N VAL A 195 4.47 -9.90 -25.08
CA VAL A 195 5.20 -9.31 -26.21
C VAL A 195 6.08 -8.19 -25.72
N ASP A 196 7.37 -8.21 -26.10
CA ASP A 196 8.28 -7.11 -25.80
C ASP A 196 7.89 -5.84 -26.58
N ILE A 197 7.59 -4.77 -25.83
CA ILE A 197 7.28 -3.45 -26.40
C ILE A 197 8.25 -2.36 -25.94
N ASN A 198 9.43 -2.74 -25.47
CA ASN A 198 10.41 -1.83 -24.87
C ASN A 198 10.77 -0.66 -25.81
N GLN A 199 11.01 -0.95 -27.08
CA GLN A 199 11.35 0.09 -28.06
C GLN A 199 10.15 0.98 -28.40
N LEU A 200 8.97 0.40 -28.52
CA LEU A 200 7.73 1.15 -28.73
C LEU A 200 7.44 2.08 -27.57
N LEU A 201 7.55 1.60 -26.33
CA LEU A 201 7.36 2.39 -25.14
C LEU A 201 8.35 3.56 -25.06
N LYS A 202 9.63 3.32 -25.35
CA LYS A 202 10.64 4.38 -25.42
C LYS A 202 10.33 5.44 -26.49
N THR A 203 9.73 5.03 -27.60
CA THR A 203 9.27 5.96 -28.66
C THR A 203 8.13 6.84 -28.16
N TRP A 204 7.12 6.26 -27.53
CA TRP A 204 6.01 7.01 -26.95
C TRP A 204 6.43 8.01 -25.86
N LEU A 205 7.42 7.63 -25.03
CA LEU A 205 7.94 8.54 -24.01
C LEU A 205 8.76 9.71 -24.56
N ARG A 206 9.38 9.55 -25.74
CA ARG A 206 10.11 10.62 -26.43
C ARG A 206 9.20 11.50 -27.27
N GLN A 207 8.15 10.92 -27.83
CA GLN A 207 7.20 11.55 -28.73
C GLN A 207 5.76 11.20 -28.29
N PRO A 208 5.27 11.81 -27.20
CA PRO A 208 3.94 11.48 -26.65
C PRO A 208 2.80 11.69 -27.63
N GLU A 209 2.98 12.63 -28.57
CA GLU A 209 2.02 12.92 -29.66
C GLU A 209 1.85 11.73 -30.64
N THR A 210 2.71 10.72 -30.57
CA THR A 210 2.57 9.49 -31.41
C THR A 210 1.81 8.36 -30.72
N HIS A 211 1.40 8.57 -29.47
CA HIS A 211 0.72 7.55 -28.67
C HIS A 211 -0.81 7.65 -28.83
N TYR A 212 -1.33 7.06 -29.87
CA TYR A 212 -2.78 6.93 -30.12
C TYR A 212 -3.35 5.57 -29.68
N GLY A 213 -2.52 4.69 -29.12
CA GLY A 213 -2.89 3.33 -28.71
C GLY A 213 -2.51 2.26 -29.72
N LEU A 214 -2.98 1.04 -29.42
CA LEU A 214 -2.73 -0.16 -30.22
C LEU A 214 -4.05 -0.78 -30.70
N GLU A 215 -4.00 -1.39 -31.87
CA GLU A 215 -4.97 -2.40 -32.31
C GLU A 215 -4.32 -3.77 -32.11
N ILE A 216 -5.02 -4.65 -31.39
CA ILE A 216 -4.57 -6.02 -31.08
C ILE A 216 -5.60 -6.98 -31.66
N LYS A 217 -5.15 -7.93 -32.48
CA LYS A 217 -5.98 -8.97 -33.07
C LYS A 217 -5.26 -10.30 -33.06
N ALA A 218 -5.98 -11.39 -32.86
CA ALA A 218 -5.44 -12.73 -32.83
C ALA A 218 -6.31 -13.69 -33.63
N TYR A 219 -6.03 -13.81 -34.91
CA TYR A 219 -6.84 -14.63 -35.80
C TYR A 219 -6.42 -16.09 -35.80
N ASP A 220 -7.37 -16.99 -35.63
CA ASP A 220 -7.18 -18.41 -35.86
C ASP A 220 -7.21 -18.76 -37.36
N SER A 221 -7.07 -20.04 -37.69
CA SER A 221 -7.12 -20.54 -39.09
C SER A 221 -8.50 -20.36 -39.74
N LYS A 222 -9.55 -20.13 -38.98
CA LYS A 222 -10.94 -19.86 -39.42
C LYS A 222 -11.23 -18.38 -39.58
N GLY A 223 -10.29 -17.51 -39.21
CA GLY A 223 -10.45 -16.05 -39.22
C GLY A 223 -11.19 -15.49 -37.99
N GLN A 224 -11.39 -16.28 -36.94
CA GLN A 224 -11.99 -15.83 -35.69
C GLN A 224 -10.94 -15.08 -34.86
N ASP A 225 -11.33 -13.93 -34.30
CA ASP A 225 -10.48 -13.16 -33.39
C ASP A 225 -10.58 -13.69 -31.97
N LEU A 226 -9.50 -14.24 -31.42
CA LEU A 226 -9.42 -14.82 -30.09
C LEU A 226 -8.85 -13.84 -29.05
N ALA A 227 -8.43 -12.62 -29.44
CA ALA A 227 -7.91 -11.65 -28.49
C ALA A 227 -9.02 -11.07 -27.62
N VAL A 228 -8.85 -11.12 -26.31
CA VAL A 228 -9.73 -10.41 -25.37
C VAL A 228 -9.30 -8.97 -25.30
N THR A 229 -9.89 -8.11 -26.12
CA THR A 229 -9.59 -6.67 -26.13
C THR A 229 -10.66 -5.84 -25.43
N VAL A 230 -11.90 -6.31 -25.46
CA VAL A 230 -13.03 -5.80 -24.68
C VAL A 230 -13.53 -6.95 -23.83
N ALA A 231 -13.62 -6.77 -22.53
CA ALA A 231 -14.09 -7.81 -21.64
C ALA A 231 -15.61 -8.01 -21.81
N GLU A 232 -16.00 -9.24 -22.05
CA GLU A 232 -17.39 -9.68 -21.97
C GLU A 232 -17.74 -10.12 -20.54
N LEU A 233 -18.98 -10.48 -20.27
CA LEU A 233 -19.39 -10.96 -18.96
C LEU A 233 -18.58 -12.21 -18.57
N GLY A 234 -17.90 -12.16 -17.44
CA GLY A 234 -17.01 -13.23 -16.96
C GLY A 234 -15.54 -13.11 -17.40
N GLU A 235 -15.22 -12.16 -18.25
CA GLU A 235 -13.84 -11.89 -18.74
C GLU A 235 -13.15 -10.72 -17.97
N GLU A 236 -13.69 -10.34 -16.83
CA GLU A 236 -13.11 -9.25 -16.01
C GLU A 236 -11.67 -9.61 -15.59
N GLY A 237 -10.75 -8.68 -15.79
CA GLY A 237 -9.32 -8.88 -15.52
C GLY A 237 -8.57 -9.64 -16.61
N LEU A 238 -9.19 -9.92 -17.78
CA LEU A 238 -8.53 -10.54 -18.94
C LEU A 238 -8.16 -9.52 -20.03
N GLN A 239 -8.47 -8.24 -19.85
CA GLN A 239 -8.09 -7.18 -20.79
C GLN A 239 -6.57 -7.06 -20.90
N PRO A 240 -6.07 -6.57 -22.06
CA PRO A 240 -4.66 -6.34 -22.25
C PRO A 240 -4.10 -5.35 -21.23
N PHE A 241 -2.87 -5.54 -20.84
CA PHE A 241 -2.14 -4.62 -19.97
C PHE A 241 -0.67 -4.54 -20.36
N VAL A 242 -0.05 -3.43 -19.97
CA VAL A 242 1.40 -3.22 -20.11
C VAL A 242 2.03 -3.34 -18.73
N GLU A 243 3.04 -4.19 -18.63
CA GLU A 243 3.93 -4.33 -17.49
C GLU A 243 5.25 -3.63 -17.78
N VAL A 244 5.63 -2.68 -16.96
CA VAL A 244 6.91 -1.95 -17.09
C VAL A 244 7.72 -2.09 -15.81
N LYS A 245 8.91 -2.66 -15.92
CA LYS A 245 9.87 -2.75 -14.83
C LYS A 245 10.90 -1.64 -14.95
N ILE A 246 10.98 -0.79 -13.94
CA ILE A 246 11.90 0.36 -13.90
C ILE A 246 12.91 0.23 -12.79
N LEU A 247 14.07 0.90 -12.94
CA LEU A 247 15.13 0.98 -11.94
C LEU A 247 14.94 2.20 -11.06
N GLU A 248 15.03 2.02 -9.74
CA GLU A 248 14.98 3.08 -8.74
C GLU A 248 16.33 3.20 -8.00
N ASN A 249 16.84 4.43 -7.77
CA ASN A 249 18.14 4.66 -7.15
C ASN A 249 18.03 4.84 -5.63
N LEU A 250 18.71 4.03 -4.82
CA LEU A 250 18.78 4.14 -3.36
C LEU A 250 20.20 4.33 -2.81
N LYS A 251 20.30 5.02 -1.66
CA LYS A 251 21.56 5.31 -0.92
C LYS A 251 21.71 4.38 0.30
N ARG A 252 22.95 3.98 0.62
CA ARG A 252 23.38 3.01 1.67
C ARG A 252 23.37 3.54 3.10
N SER A 253 23.07 2.70 4.12
CA SER A 253 23.13 2.98 5.57
C SER A 253 23.88 1.90 6.38
N ARG A 254 24.39 2.24 7.60
CA ARG A 254 25.24 1.41 8.49
C ARG A 254 24.49 0.86 9.71
N ARG A 255 24.96 -0.23 10.33
CA ARG A 255 24.32 -1.03 11.40
C ARG A 255 24.56 -0.51 12.82
N ALA A 256 23.54 -0.61 13.71
CA ALA A 256 23.60 -0.41 15.16
C ALA A 256 22.66 -1.41 15.87
N SER A 257 22.98 -1.82 17.10
CA SER A 257 22.14 -2.71 17.91
C SER A 257 21.09 -1.95 18.69
N SER A 258 19.91 -2.54 18.91
CA SER A 258 18.77 -1.95 19.60
C SER A 258 18.25 -2.89 20.67
N LEU A 259 17.63 -2.33 21.74
CA LEU A 259 16.89 -3.07 22.74
C LEU A 259 15.45 -3.28 22.25
N ASP A 260 14.92 -4.50 22.36
CA ASP A 260 13.54 -4.86 21.99
C ASP A 260 12.70 -5.07 23.23
N CYS A 261 11.53 -4.46 23.26
CA CYS A 261 10.55 -4.54 24.35
C CYS A 261 9.20 -4.98 23.82
N ASP A 262 8.37 -5.53 24.70
CA ASP A 262 6.96 -5.81 24.43
C ASP A 262 6.06 -4.75 25.10
N GLU A 263 4.76 -4.81 24.83
CA GLU A 263 3.80 -3.83 25.35
C GLU A 263 3.64 -3.93 26.89
N GLU A 264 3.98 -5.07 27.49
CA GLU A 264 3.87 -5.32 28.92
C GLU A 264 5.19 -5.01 29.66
N SER A 265 6.25 -4.70 28.92
CA SER A 265 7.58 -4.42 29.49
C SER A 265 7.57 -3.22 30.42
N SER A 266 8.14 -3.39 31.61
CA SER A 266 8.39 -2.30 32.57
C SER A 266 9.67 -1.52 32.25
N GLU A 267 10.30 -1.75 31.09
CA GLU A 267 11.52 -1.08 30.67
C GLU A 267 11.28 0.42 30.47
N THR A 268 12.09 1.25 31.10
CA THR A 268 12.04 2.70 30.98
C THR A 268 13.01 3.27 29.96
N ARG A 269 14.09 2.54 29.64
CA ARG A 269 15.12 2.98 28.67
C ARG A 269 14.59 2.95 27.25
N CYS A 270 15.26 3.71 26.38
CA CYS A 270 14.98 3.72 24.95
C CYS A 270 14.96 2.33 24.35
N CYS A 271 13.80 1.92 23.85
CA CYS A 271 13.53 0.56 23.38
C CYS A 271 12.64 0.58 22.14
N ARG A 272 12.72 -0.50 21.33
CA ARG A 272 11.84 -0.73 20.18
C ARG A 272 10.63 -1.55 20.62
N TYR A 273 9.44 -1.00 20.37
CA TYR A 273 8.16 -1.64 20.67
C TYR A 273 7.45 -2.10 19.40
N PRO A 274 6.65 -3.18 19.46
CA PRO A 274 5.86 -3.64 18.32
C PRO A 274 4.73 -2.65 17.98
N LEU A 275 4.54 -2.39 16.69
CA LEU A 275 3.39 -1.66 16.16
C LEU A 275 2.98 -2.31 14.85
N THR A 276 1.76 -2.84 14.80
CA THR A 276 1.18 -3.36 13.57
C THR A 276 0.34 -2.29 12.90
N VAL A 277 0.62 -2.02 11.63
CA VAL A 277 -0.19 -1.17 10.75
C VAL A 277 -1.10 -2.06 9.95
N ASP A 278 -2.39 -1.79 10.00
CA ASP A 278 -3.43 -2.49 9.26
C ASP A 278 -4.07 -1.52 8.25
N PHE A 279 -3.84 -1.75 6.97
CA PHE A 279 -4.35 -0.90 5.91
C PHE A 279 -5.86 -1.05 5.71
N GLU A 280 -6.44 -2.20 6.04
CA GLU A 280 -7.89 -2.40 6.00
C GLU A 280 -8.59 -1.60 7.10
N ALA A 281 -7.99 -1.50 8.29
CA ALA A 281 -8.48 -0.64 9.37
C ALA A 281 -8.44 0.86 9.00
N PHE A 282 -7.57 1.27 8.08
CA PHE A 282 -7.55 2.62 7.53
C PHE A 282 -8.62 2.86 6.46
N GLY A 283 -9.34 1.83 6.03
CA GLY A 283 -10.23 1.88 4.86
C GLY A 283 -9.46 2.00 3.53
N TRP A 284 -8.23 1.51 3.48
CA TRP A 284 -7.35 1.60 2.31
C TRP A 284 -7.37 0.34 1.49
N ASP A 285 -8.52 0.05 0.88
CA ASP A 285 -8.70 -1.10 0.00
C ASP A 285 -7.80 -1.05 -1.25
N TRP A 286 -7.39 0.14 -1.67
CA TRP A 286 -6.48 0.39 -2.80
C TRP A 286 -5.07 -0.19 -2.60
N ILE A 287 -4.70 -0.60 -1.38
CA ILE A 287 -3.49 -1.38 -1.12
C ILE A 287 -3.82 -2.87 -1.27
N ILE A 288 -3.21 -3.50 -2.27
CA ILE A 288 -3.47 -4.89 -2.61
C ILE A 288 -2.72 -5.81 -1.64
N ALA A 289 -1.41 -5.55 -1.46
CA ALA A 289 -0.53 -6.31 -0.56
C ALA A 289 0.65 -5.43 -0.07
N PRO A 290 1.09 -5.60 1.19
CA PRO A 290 0.48 -6.40 2.25
C PRO A 290 -0.79 -5.74 2.79
N LYS A 291 -1.65 -6.49 3.42
CA LYS A 291 -2.78 -5.93 4.18
C LYS A 291 -2.34 -5.38 5.54
N ARG A 292 -1.29 -5.97 6.10
CA ARG A 292 -0.70 -5.61 7.41
C ARG A 292 0.81 -5.71 7.36
N TYR A 293 1.50 -4.87 8.15
CA TYR A 293 2.93 -5.02 8.37
C TYR A 293 3.33 -4.55 9.77
N LYS A 294 4.49 -5.02 10.26
CA LYS A 294 5.06 -4.62 11.54
C LYS A 294 5.93 -3.37 11.33
N ALA A 295 5.42 -2.20 11.72
CA ALA A 295 6.13 -0.92 11.59
C ALA A 295 7.12 -0.71 12.73
N ASN A 296 6.79 -1.16 13.93
CA ASN A 296 7.48 -0.90 15.20
C ASN A 296 7.59 0.60 15.51
N TYR A 297 8.02 0.95 16.71
CA TYR A 297 8.28 2.34 17.12
C TYR A 297 9.28 2.40 18.27
N CYS A 298 9.91 3.56 18.45
CA CYS A 298 10.81 3.84 19.53
C CYS A 298 10.10 4.57 20.68
N SER A 299 10.35 4.16 21.90
CA SER A 299 9.86 4.83 23.09
C SER A 299 10.79 4.55 24.28
N GLY A 300 10.74 5.42 25.27
CA GLY A 300 11.52 5.30 26.49
C GLY A 300 12.42 6.51 26.73
N GLU A 301 13.03 6.51 27.91
CA GLU A 301 13.88 7.59 28.38
C GLU A 301 15.30 7.42 27.87
N CYS A 302 15.94 8.53 27.62
CA CYS A 302 17.35 8.61 27.27
C CYS A 302 18.09 9.29 28.41
N GLU A 303 19.00 8.56 29.07
CA GLU A 303 19.84 9.14 30.09
C GLU A 303 20.75 10.22 29.51
N TYR A 304 20.80 11.34 30.20
CA TYR A 304 21.57 12.52 29.76
C TYR A 304 23.05 12.24 29.51
N MET A 305 23.59 11.17 30.11
CA MET A 305 25.00 10.78 30.05
C MET A 305 25.37 9.88 28.86
N HIS A 306 24.40 9.21 28.22
CA HIS A 306 24.66 8.30 27.08
C HIS A 306 24.90 8.97 25.73
N LEU A 307 24.95 10.27 25.72
CA LEU A 307 24.70 11.05 24.55
C LEU A 307 25.75 11.28 23.61
N GLN A 308 26.95 10.96 23.86
CA GLN A 308 27.85 11.84 23.16
C GLN A 308 28.82 11.14 22.24
N LYS A 309 28.25 10.80 21.08
CA LYS A 309 29.03 10.53 19.87
C LYS A 309 29.92 11.71 19.50
N TYR A 310 29.56 12.94 19.92
CA TYR A 310 30.33 14.16 19.62
C TYR A 310 30.50 15.03 20.87
N PRO A 311 31.75 15.37 21.28
CA PRO A 311 32.02 16.28 22.38
C PRO A 311 31.34 17.65 22.27
N HIS A 312 31.13 18.13 21.04
CA HIS A 312 30.46 19.40 20.76
C HIS A 312 29.01 19.45 21.29
N THR A 313 28.26 18.39 21.10
CA THR A 313 26.87 18.30 21.59
C THR A 313 26.81 18.38 23.12
N HIS A 314 27.79 17.82 23.80
CA HIS A 314 27.94 17.95 25.27
C HIS A 314 28.18 19.39 25.71
N LEU A 315 29.06 20.08 25.04
CA LEU A 315 29.38 21.47 25.34
C LEU A 315 28.18 22.40 25.14
N VAL A 316 27.44 22.21 24.05
CA VAL A 316 26.24 23.00 23.74
C VAL A 316 25.14 22.76 24.77
N ASN A 317 24.88 21.50 25.13
CA ASN A 317 23.86 21.17 26.15
C ASN A 317 24.27 21.68 27.55
N LYS A 318 25.55 21.67 27.89
CA LYS A 318 26.06 22.20 29.15
C LYS A 318 26.02 23.73 29.20
N ALA A 319 26.21 24.39 28.05
CA ALA A 319 26.16 25.85 27.93
C ALA A 319 24.75 26.42 27.96
N ASN A 320 23.72 25.67 27.55
CA ASN A 320 22.34 26.11 27.52
C ASN A 320 21.37 25.05 28.08
N PRO A 321 21.37 24.78 29.38
CA PRO A 321 20.57 23.72 29.99
C PRO A 321 19.05 23.96 29.96
N ARG A 322 18.59 25.16 29.61
CA ARG A 322 17.15 25.52 29.55
C ARG A 322 16.58 25.54 28.13
N GLY A 323 17.40 25.38 27.12
CA GLY A 323 17.00 25.60 25.71
C GLY A 323 16.90 24.34 24.85
N THR A 324 17.31 23.18 25.35
CA THR A 324 17.26 21.93 24.60
C THR A 324 16.41 20.91 25.31
N THR A 325 15.37 20.40 24.64
CA THR A 325 14.81 19.10 24.99
C THR A 325 15.97 18.11 25.00
N GLY A 326 16.10 17.33 26.10
CA GLY A 326 17.10 16.28 26.21
C GLY A 326 17.05 15.30 25.04
N PRO A 327 17.96 14.31 25.03
CA PRO A 327 17.99 13.31 23.99
C PRO A 327 16.66 12.59 23.87
N CYS A 328 16.25 12.33 22.64
CA CYS A 328 15.02 11.61 22.35
C CYS A 328 15.32 10.20 21.87
N CYS A 329 14.49 9.24 22.28
CA CYS A 329 14.51 7.89 21.76
C CYS A 329 13.94 7.89 20.34
N THR A 330 14.78 7.72 19.34
CA THR A 330 14.42 7.84 17.92
C THR A 330 14.90 6.63 17.12
N PRO A 331 14.30 6.35 15.96
CA PRO A 331 14.81 5.34 15.04
C PRO A 331 16.22 5.68 14.54
N THR A 332 17.16 4.77 14.75
CA THR A 332 18.54 4.88 14.26
C THR A 332 18.76 4.08 12.97
N LYS A 333 17.90 3.09 12.71
CA LYS A 333 17.85 2.33 11.46
C LYS A 333 16.39 2.02 11.11
N MET A 334 16.07 2.15 9.83
CA MET A 334 14.76 1.78 9.28
C MET A 334 14.91 0.96 8.01
N SER A 335 13.99 0.01 7.81
CA SER A 335 13.89 -0.81 6.60
C SER A 335 12.69 -0.43 5.75
N PRO A 336 12.76 -0.67 4.44
CA PRO A 336 11.62 -0.50 3.54
C PRO A 336 10.67 -1.69 3.61
N ILE A 337 9.47 -1.52 3.05
CA ILE A 337 8.57 -2.63 2.70
C ILE A 337 8.31 -2.66 1.19
N ASN A 338 8.06 -3.85 0.66
CA ASN A 338 7.50 -3.98 -0.68
C ASN A 338 5.98 -3.79 -0.58
N MET A 339 5.41 -3.05 -1.51
CA MET A 339 3.97 -2.76 -1.50
C MET A 339 3.40 -2.83 -2.91
N LEU A 340 2.25 -3.49 -3.04
CA LEU A 340 1.46 -3.57 -4.26
C LEU A 340 0.20 -2.75 -4.05
N TYR A 341 -0.01 -1.71 -4.86
CA TYR A 341 -1.09 -0.75 -4.65
C TYR A 341 -1.54 -0.08 -5.95
N PHE A 342 -2.75 0.48 -5.93
CA PHE A 342 -3.24 1.33 -7.01
C PHE A 342 -2.85 2.79 -6.80
N ASN A 343 -2.43 3.46 -7.86
CA ASN A 343 -2.27 4.91 -7.86
C ASN A 343 -3.58 5.61 -8.30
N ARG A 344 -3.59 6.95 -8.37
CA ARG A 344 -4.76 7.76 -8.82
C ARG A 344 -5.17 7.52 -10.28
N MET A 345 -4.28 6.97 -11.09
CA MET A 345 -4.55 6.65 -12.49
C MET A 345 -5.01 5.20 -12.67
N GLU A 346 -5.40 4.53 -11.58
CA GLU A 346 -5.80 3.12 -11.56
C GLU A 346 -4.73 2.16 -12.09
N GLN A 347 -3.47 2.56 -12.01
CA GLN A 347 -2.33 1.70 -12.34
C GLN A 347 -1.92 0.91 -11.11
N ILE A 348 -1.57 -0.36 -11.30
CA ILE A 348 -1.03 -1.20 -10.25
C ILE A 348 0.48 -1.00 -10.18
N ILE A 349 0.98 -0.67 -9.01
CA ILE A 349 2.39 -0.41 -8.74
C ILE A 349 2.88 -1.41 -7.70
N TYR A 350 3.95 -2.11 -8.03
CA TYR A 350 4.72 -2.90 -7.09
C TYR A 350 6.08 -2.27 -6.89
N GLY A 351 6.34 -1.79 -5.71
CA GLY A 351 7.57 -1.07 -5.42
C GLY A 351 7.96 -1.11 -3.95
N LYS A 352 9.18 -0.71 -3.68
CA LYS A 352 9.76 -0.63 -2.34
C LYS A 352 9.51 0.75 -1.76
N ILE A 353 8.82 0.81 -0.62
CA ILE A 353 8.54 2.05 0.10
C ILE A 353 9.58 2.19 1.20
N PRO A 354 10.44 3.23 1.17
CA PRO A 354 11.54 3.36 2.11
C PRO A 354 11.06 3.75 3.52
N SER A 355 11.85 3.40 4.54
CA SER A 355 11.68 3.87 5.92
C SER A 355 10.31 3.57 6.52
N MET A 356 9.83 2.34 6.34
CA MET A 356 8.52 1.91 6.82
C MET A 356 8.57 1.07 8.08
N VAL A 357 9.70 0.42 8.36
CA VAL A 357 9.90 -0.46 9.52
C VAL A 357 11.04 0.10 10.36
N VAL A 358 10.81 0.26 11.65
CA VAL A 358 11.88 0.59 12.61
C VAL A 358 12.63 -0.69 12.97
N ASP A 359 13.92 -0.75 12.61
CA ASP A 359 14.80 -1.87 12.94
C ASP A 359 15.49 -1.65 14.26
N HIS A 360 15.98 -0.43 14.50
CA HIS A 360 16.75 -0.10 15.70
C HIS A 360 16.37 1.26 16.26
N CYS A 361 16.33 1.35 17.58
CA CYS A 361 16.13 2.58 18.32
C CYS A 361 17.43 3.00 19.03
N GLY A 362 17.57 4.28 19.28
CA GLY A 362 18.67 4.85 20.04
C GLY A 362 18.38 6.28 20.45
N CYS A 363 19.19 6.76 21.39
CA CYS A 363 19.13 8.12 21.88
C CYS A 363 19.94 9.06 20.98
N SER A 364 19.30 10.10 20.46
CA SER A 364 19.92 11.09 19.56
C SER A 364 19.45 12.52 19.86
#